data_0f9a933a719bec325ef1b53aa89f48ce
#
_entry.id   0f9a933a719bec325ef1b53aa89f48ce
#
_cell.length_a   1.000
_cell.length_b   1.000
_cell.length_c   1.000
_cell.angle_alpha   90.00
_cell.angle_beta   90.00
_cell.angle_gamma   90.00
#
_symmetry.space_group_name_H-M   'P 1'
#
loop_
_entity.id
_entity.type
_entity.pdbx_description
1 polymer ?
#
loop_
_entity_poly.entity_id
_entity_poly.type
_entity_poly.pdbx_seq_one_letter_code
_entity_poly.pdbx_strand_id
1 'polypeptide(L)'
;MQVLLFSLQDPRTTALLKNILYNKNKKTDSEVRHMSKWFYKNKKIDRELSNKLGIHPAIIKILADRGVETEEDIREFLAADLSKVSDGSELTDMEKGVSIIQDAIAAGKHIRIIGDYDVDGVTSTYILYKGLIGLHAKCDKFIPHRIKDGYGLHENAIRRAREDGVEVILTCDNGIAAADAVSLAKEFGMTVVVTDHHEVPFVQEPDGRRYILPAADAVIDPKRPEDHVFKEICGAVVAWKFMGRLYKRFGMEDEFRNSDFLEMASLGTVCDVMDLQKDNRAIVKAGMKKMQITNNVGMQALMEVLGLKDKILKSYDYGFKIGPCINAEGRLDTANEAFNLLMETDHKKALDKAEEMRKLNVERQDLTKSGMEDAFRIVDTEMKNDKVLVVYIPGVHESIAGIIAGKVRERYNKPAIVLTDGDGDFLKGSGRSIEAYSMFEKLSEVRGLMLGFGGHPLAAGLSLKKENLEEFRKQLNMRCGLTEADFVAKVMIDVVMPVDYLTEWFIRQLDILEPFGKGNEKPVFAQQNVSASQAQIIGKNKNVLKIAFNSAVCRNGVCFHDIEEKERILNQDGKLNDFKMLYYPDLNEWQGTVSIQANVLDVC
;
A
#
# COMPACT_ATOMS: atom_id res chain seq x y z
N MET A 1 -16.87 35.67 -10.89
CA MET A 1 -15.44 35.54 -10.56
C MET A 1 -14.97 36.41 -9.37
N GLN A 2 -15.59 37.54 -9.08
CA GLN A 2 -15.21 38.40 -7.92
C GLN A 2 -15.78 37.97 -6.56
N VAL A 3 -16.82 37.17 -6.47
CA VAL A 3 -17.49 36.76 -5.22
C VAL A 3 -16.79 35.57 -4.54
N LEU A 4 -16.05 34.74 -5.27
CA LEU A 4 -15.36 33.55 -4.74
C LEU A 4 -14.04 33.87 -3.97
N LEU A 5 -13.55 35.09 -4.05
CA LEU A 5 -12.25 35.49 -3.49
C LEU A 5 -12.31 35.96 -2.04
N PHE A 6 -13.49 36.21 -1.48
CA PHE A 6 -13.65 36.81 -0.14
C PHE A 6 -13.69 35.83 1.03
N SER A 7 -14.00 34.53 0.79
CA SER A 7 -14.33 33.62 1.90
C SER A 7 -13.13 33.01 2.65
N LEU A 8 -11.94 33.00 2.08
CA LEU A 8 -10.76 32.34 2.68
C LEU A 8 -9.86 33.28 3.53
N GLN A 9 -10.17 34.60 3.59
CA GLN A 9 -9.46 35.56 4.42
C GLN A 9 -10.40 36.33 5.39
N ASP A 10 -11.66 35.94 5.51
CA ASP A 10 -12.57 36.55 6.51
C ASP A 10 -12.04 36.20 7.92
N PRO A 11 -11.87 37.19 8.82
CA PRO A 11 -11.57 36.96 10.24
C PRO A 11 -12.51 35.95 10.89
N ARG A 12 -13.75 35.81 10.37
CA ARG A 12 -14.71 34.81 10.78
C ARG A 12 -14.29 33.40 10.44
N THR A 13 -13.56 33.16 9.33
CA THR A 13 -12.99 31.88 8.98
C THR A 13 -11.86 31.49 9.94
N THR A 14 -11.07 32.48 10.39
CA THR A 14 -10.00 32.26 11.39
C THR A 14 -10.58 32.00 12.79
N ALA A 15 -11.69 32.68 13.15
CA ALA A 15 -12.44 32.40 14.38
C ALA A 15 -13.17 31.04 14.32
N LEU A 16 -13.66 30.65 13.13
CA LEU A 16 -14.21 29.30 12.88
C LEU A 16 -13.16 28.21 13.10
N LEU A 17 -11.95 28.42 12.62
CA LEU A 17 -10.83 27.48 12.77
C LEU A 17 -10.45 27.25 14.25
N LYS A 18 -10.50 28.31 15.09
CA LYS A 18 -10.25 28.19 16.54
C LYS A 18 -11.32 27.36 17.24
N ASN A 19 -12.57 27.43 16.82
CA ASN A 19 -13.68 26.65 17.40
C ASN A 19 -13.72 25.17 16.98
N ILE A 20 -13.10 24.81 15.84
CA ILE A 20 -12.91 23.40 15.47
C ILE A 20 -11.98 22.69 16.45
N LEU A 21 -10.99 23.42 16.99
CA LEU A 21 -9.91 22.87 17.81
C LEU A 21 -10.23 22.83 19.32
N TYR A 22 -11.35 23.44 19.79
CA TYR A 22 -11.60 23.56 21.22
C TYR A 22 -13.08 23.36 21.60
N ASN A 23 -13.44 22.09 21.87
CA ASN A 23 -14.62 21.81 22.68
C ASN A 23 -14.27 20.86 23.82
N LYS A 24 -13.91 21.44 24.97
CA LYS A 24 -14.00 20.77 26.26
C LYS A 24 -15.45 20.78 26.68
N ASN A 25 -16.17 19.71 26.49
CA ASN A 25 -17.44 19.50 27.19
C ASN A 25 -17.39 18.17 27.94
N LYS A 26 -17.59 18.30 29.23
CA LYS A 26 -17.86 17.23 30.19
C LYS A 26 -18.99 16.35 29.66
N LYS A 27 -18.73 15.07 29.50
CA LYS A 27 -19.74 14.04 29.39
C LYS A 27 -19.44 12.86 30.30
N THR A 28 -20.51 12.34 30.82
CA THR A 28 -20.65 11.24 31.77
C THR A 28 -20.07 9.92 31.28
N ASP A 29 -19.49 9.17 32.21
CA ASP A 29 -18.72 7.91 32.08
C ASP A 29 -19.50 6.69 31.53
N SER A 30 -20.12 6.74 30.38
CA SER A 30 -20.76 5.53 29.87
C SER A 30 -20.76 5.30 28.35
N GLU A 31 -20.03 6.10 27.57
CA GLU A 31 -19.81 5.81 26.14
C GLU A 31 -18.46 6.37 25.69
N VAL A 32 -17.41 5.58 25.76
CA VAL A 32 -16.12 5.91 25.12
C VAL A 32 -16.31 5.75 23.60
N ARG A 33 -16.70 6.83 22.95
CA ARG A 33 -16.70 6.94 21.49
C ARG A 33 -15.27 7.21 21.04
N HIS A 34 -14.76 6.42 20.12
CA HIS A 34 -13.54 6.75 19.38
C HIS A 34 -13.83 7.91 18.40
N MET A 35 -14.05 9.10 18.93
CA MET A 35 -14.16 10.29 18.08
C MET A 35 -12.77 10.64 17.55
N SER A 36 -12.61 10.59 16.21
CA SER A 36 -11.39 11.07 15.57
C SER A 36 -11.12 12.54 15.92
N LYS A 37 -9.86 12.90 16.14
CA LYS A 37 -9.46 14.31 16.27
C LYS A 37 -9.09 14.85 14.91
N TRP A 38 -9.75 15.93 14.51
CA TRP A 38 -9.51 16.58 13.23
C TRP A 38 -8.50 17.71 13.40
N PHE A 39 -7.44 17.68 12.60
CA PHE A 39 -6.38 18.68 12.59
C PHE A 39 -6.33 19.34 11.21
N TYR A 40 -6.19 20.66 11.21
CA TYR A 40 -6.08 21.43 9.98
C TYR A 40 -4.63 21.82 9.72
N LYS A 41 -4.14 21.51 8.52
CA LYS A 41 -2.85 21.99 8.04
C LYS A 41 -2.96 23.45 7.63
N ASN A 42 -2.24 24.34 8.31
CA ASN A 42 -2.41 25.80 8.15
C ASN A 42 -1.32 26.43 7.28
N LYS A 43 -1.03 25.88 6.10
CA LYS A 43 -0.18 26.58 5.12
C LYS A 43 -0.98 27.67 4.41
N LYS A 44 -0.32 28.80 4.11
CA LYS A 44 -0.94 29.92 3.40
C LYS A 44 -1.15 29.56 1.93
N ILE A 45 -2.24 30.05 1.37
CA ILE A 45 -2.52 29.92 -0.06
C ILE A 45 -1.72 30.98 -0.81
N ASP A 46 -0.88 30.56 -1.74
CA ASP A 46 -0.24 31.45 -2.70
C ASP A 46 -1.19 31.70 -3.89
N ARG A 47 -1.81 32.88 -3.88
CA ARG A 47 -2.75 33.30 -4.93
C ARG A 47 -2.05 33.74 -6.21
N GLU A 48 -0.86 34.29 -6.10
CA GLU A 48 -0.09 34.71 -7.27
C GLU A 48 0.32 33.49 -8.07
N LEU A 49 0.84 32.47 -7.39
CA LEU A 49 1.19 31.17 -7.97
C LEU A 49 -0.03 30.46 -8.58
N SER A 50 -1.18 30.50 -7.89
CA SER A 50 -2.45 29.98 -8.39
C SER A 50 -2.88 30.63 -9.71
N ASN A 51 -2.84 31.97 -9.78
CA ASN A 51 -3.20 32.70 -11.01
C ASN A 51 -2.21 32.44 -12.14
N LYS A 52 -0.91 32.39 -11.84
CA LYS A 52 0.16 32.15 -12.82
C LYS A 52 0.05 30.74 -13.46
N LEU A 53 -0.31 29.75 -12.67
CA LEU A 53 -0.43 28.36 -13.12
C LEU A 53 -1.82 28.01 -13.66
N GLY A 54 -2.84 28.86 -13.44
CA GLY A 54 -4.24 28.56 -13.79
C GLY A 54 -4.83 27.40 -12.97
N ILE A 55 -4.31 27.17 -11.75
CA ILE A 55 -4.70 26.08 -10.86
C ILE A 55 -5.52 26.66 -9.70
N HIS A 56 -6.59 25.97 -9.30
CA HIS A 56 -7.44 26.43 -8.20
C HIS A 56 -6.63 26.61 -6.91
N PRO A 57 -6.85 27.70 -6.14
CA PRO A 57 -6.07 28.00 -4.92
C PRO A 57 -6.04 26.87 -3.88
N ALA A 58 -7.14 26.12 -3.74
CA ALA A 58 -7.19 24.97 -2.85
C ALA A 58 -6.21 23.85 -3.25
N ILE A 59 -5.98 23.65 -4.54
CA ILE A 59 -5.04 22.66 -5.04
C ILE A 59 -3.60 23.11 -4.78
N ILE A 60 -3.28 24.39 -4.97
CA ILE A 60 -1.97 24.94 -4.59
C ILE A 60 -1.69 24.73 -3.10
N LYS A 61 -2.72 24.94 -2.24
CA LYS A 61 -2.58 24.65 -0.82
C LYS A 61 -2.33 23.18 -0.52
N ILE A 62 -3.07 22.27 -1.17
CA ILE A 62 -2.89 20.82 -1.03
C ILE A 62 -1.46 20.42 -1.40
N LEU A 63 -0.93 20.96 -2.50
CA LEU A 63 0.44 20.72 -2.93
C LEU A 63 1.46 21.25 -1.92
N ALA A 64 1.26 22.48 -1.43
CA ALA A 64 2.11 23.07 -0.40
C ALA A 64 2.10 22.26 0.91
N ASP A 65 0.96 21.71 1.32
CA ASP A 65 0.84 20.83 2.50
C ASP A 65 1.62 19.52 2.34
N ARG A 66 1.97 19.16 1.09
CA ARG A 66 2.78 17.98 0.72
C ARG A 66 4.25 18.33 0.45
N GLY A 67 4.66 19.57 0.70
CA GLY A 67 6.03 20.04 0.47
C GLY A 67 6.34 20.45 -0.97
N VAL A 68 5.32 20.53 -1.85
CA VAL A 68 5.44 21.00 -3.24
C VAL A 68 5.04 22.46 -3.29
N GLU A 69 6.00 23.38 -3.14
CA GLU A 69 5.72 24.78 -2.80
C GLU A 69 6.10 25.78 -3.91
N THR A 70 7.15 25.51 -4.67
CA THR A 70 7.60 26.40 -5.73
C THR A 70 6.88 26.12 -7.05
N GLU A 71 6.91 27.10 -7.97
CA GLU A 71 6.38 26.89 -9.32
C GLU A 71 7.05 25.72 -10.04
N GLU A 72 8.36 25.59 -9.87
CA GLU A 72 9.15 24.53 -10.48
C GLU A 72 8.75 23.16 -9.93
N ASP A 73 8.67 23.03 -8.60
CA ASP A 73 8.22 21.80 -7.94
C ASP A 73 6.80 21.39 -8.37
N ILE A 74 5.90 22.36 -8.48
CA ILE A 74 4.52 22.11 -8.92
C ILE A 74 4.49 21.62 -10.37
N ARG A 75 5.24 22.28 -11.26
CA ARG A 75 5.33 21.86 -12.66
C ARG A 75 5.93 20.47 -12.78
N GLU A 76 6.96 20.18 -12.02
CA GLU A 76 7.59 18.86 -11.99
C GLU A 76 6.64 17.78 -11.45
N PHE A 77 5.99 18.04 -10.32
CA PHE A 77 5.01 17.12 -9.72
C PHE A 77 3.84 16.81 -10.68
N LEU A 78 3.33 17.81 -11.37
CA LEU A 78 2.21 17.66 -12.31
C LEU A 78 2.62 16.97 -13.62
N ALA A 79 3.80 17.30 -14.14
CA ALA A 79 4.34 16.66 -15.33
C ALA A 79 4.60 15.18 -15.07
N ALA A 80 5.25 14.85 -13.96
CA ALA A 80 5.70 13.50 -13.62
C ALA A 80 6.37 12.84 -14.83
N ASP A 81 7.42 13.50 -15.34
CA ASP A 81 8.07 13.16 -16.60
C ASP A 81 8.97 11.94 -16.44
N LEU A 82 8.60 10.83 -17.10
CA LEU A 82 9.37 9.58 -17.09
C LEU A 82 10.81 9.75 -17.60
N SER A 83 11.07 10.73 -18.48
CA SER A 83 12.41 10.98 -19.01
C SER A 83 13.39 11.52 -17.97
N LYS A 84 12.89 12.03 -16.84
CA LYS A 84 13.68 12.51 -15.71
C LYS A 84 13.95 11.43 -14.64
N VAL A 85 13.29 10.29 -14.76
CA VAL A 85 13.54 9.16 -13.86
C VAL A 85 14.95 8.62 -14.12
N SER A 86 15.71 8.46 -13.04
CA SER A 86 17.04 7.88 -13.12
C SER A 86 17.05 6.50 -13.78
N ASP A 87 18.07 6.25 -14.61
CA ASP A 87 18.26 4.94 -15.26
C ASP A 87 18.86 3.88 -14.32
N GLY A 88 19.13 4.24 -13.05
CA GLY A 88 19.67 3.34 -12.03
C GLY A 88 21.19 3.21 -12.02
N SER A 89 21.91 3.91 -12.91
CA SER A 89 23.38 3.83 -12.97
C SER A 89 24.08 4.36 -11.71
N GLU A 90 23.39 5.15 -10.91
CA GLU A 90 23.86 5.70 -9.64
C GLU A 90 23.70 4.73 -8.46
N LEU A 91 22.97 3.62 -8.62
CA LEU A 91 22.86 2.60 -7.57
C LEU A 91 24.17 1.84 -7.45
N THR A 92 24.64 1.71 -6.23
CA THR A 92 25.88 0.95 -5.96
C THR A 92 25.75 -0.49 -6.48
N ASP A 93 26.82 -0.99 -7.07
CA ASP A 93 26.93 -2.32 -7.72
C ASP A 93 26.03 -2.53 -8.96
N MET A 94 25.23 -1.55 -9.41
CA MET A 94 24.34 -1.70 -10.58
C MET A 94 25.15 -2.14 -11.82
N GLU A 95 26.18 -1.38 -12.19
CA GLU A 95 27.00 -1.69 -13.37
C GLU A 95 27.81 -2.98 -13.22
N LYS A 96 28.21 -3.32 -12.00
CA LYS A 96 28.89 -4.56 -11.67
C LYS A 96 27.94 -5.77 -11.85
N GLY A 97 26.73 -5.68 -11.29
CA GLY A 97 25.72 -6.72 -11.43
C GLY A 97 25.29 -6.94 -12.89
N VAL A 98 25.08 -5.84 -13.63
CA VAL A 98 24.77 -5.89 -15.08
C VAL A 98 25.90 -6.56 -15.87
N SER A 99 27.18 -6.25 -15.55
CA SER A 99 28.33 -6.91 -16.21
C SER A 99 28.36 -8.41 -15.92
N ILE A 100 28.15 -8.81 -14.66
CA ILE A 100 28.12 -10.23 -14.26
C ILE A 100 27.05 -11.00 -15.05
N ILE A 101 25.84 -10.44 -15.17
CA ILE A 101 24.77 -11.09 -15.91
C ILE A 101 25.04 -11.09 -17.42
N GLN A 102 25.59 -10.03 -17.99
CA GLN A 102 26.01 -10.00 -19.38
C GLN A 102 27.04 -11.09 -19.69
N ASP A 103 28.06 -11.24 -18.85
CA ASP A 103 29.10 -12.27 -18.99
C ASP A 103 28.51 -13.69 -18.82
N ALA A 104 27.55 -13.86 -17.91
CA ALA A 104 26.85 -15.12 -17.72
C ALA A 104 26.03 -15.52 -18.96
N ILE A 105 25.33 -14.56 -19.57
CA ILE A 105 24.58 -14.77 -20.83
C ILE A 105 25.55 -15.18 -21.95
N ALA A 106 26.63 -14.43 -22.12
CA ALA A 106 27.64 -14.71 -23.16
C ALA A 106 28.31 -16.09 -23.00
N ALA A 107 28.48 -16.54 -21.74
CA ALA A 107 29.04 -17.86 -21.42
C ALA A 107 28.00 -19.00 -21.45
N GLY A 108 26.72 -18.71 -21.72
CA GLY A 108 25.64 -19.70 -21.71
C GLY A 108 25.35 -20.33 -20.36
N LYS A 109 25.68 -19.61 -19.25
CA LYS A 109 25.47 -20.09 -17.88
C LYS A 109 23.99 -20.16 -17.54
N HIS A 110 23.63 -21.13 -16.68
CA HIS A 110 22.27 -21.27 -16.18
C HIS A 110 22.01 -20.27 -15.05
N ILE A 111 21.11 -19.32 -15.31
CA ILE A 111 20.73 -18.25 -14.37
C ILE A 111 19.38 -18.61 -13.75
N ARG A 112 19.30 -18.65 -12.42
CA ARG A 112 18.03 -18.80 -11.70
C ARG A 112 17.65 -17.47 -11.07
N ILE A 113 16.45 -16.97 -11.41
CA ILE A 113 15.82 -15.84 -10.76
C ILE A 113 15.09 -16.34 -9.51
N ILE A 114 15.35 -15.75 -8.37
CA ILE A 114 14.64 -16.05 -7.11
C ILE A 114 13.90 -14.81 -6.65
N GLY A 115 12.56 -14.84 -6.78
CA GLY A 115 11.66 -13.76 -6.41
C GLY A 115 10.97 -13.96 -5.08
N ASP A 116 9.93 -13.15 -4.81
CA ASP A 116 8.98 -13.34 -3.72
C ASP A 116 7.57 -13.60 -4.25
N TYR A 117 6.65 -13.94 -3.33
CA TYR A 117 5.30 -14.44 -3.65
C TYR A 117 4.22 -13.36 -3.71
N ASP A 118 4.52 -12.12 -3.41
CA ASP A 118 3.55 -11.01 -3.52
C ASP A 118 3.60 -10.32 -4.89
N VAL A 119 2.82 -9.25 -5.07
CA VAL A 119 2.73 -8.55 -6.36
C VAL A 119 4.07 -7.98 -6.79
N ASP A 120 4.85 -7.41 -5.85
CA ASP A 120 6.15 -6.84 -6.18
C ASP A 120 7.14 -7.93 -6.59
N GLY A 121 7.21 -9.03 -5.82
CA GLY A 121 8.04 -10.18 -6.15
C GLY A 121 7.65 -10.86 -7.47
N VAL A 122 6.35 -11.03 -7.74
CA VAL A 122 5.86 -11.62 -9.00
C VAL A 122 6.17 -10.71 -10.19
N THR A 123 5.95 -9.40 -10.08
CA THR A 123 6.22 -8.46 -11.18
C THR A 123 7.72 -8.25 -11.39
N SER A 124 8.52 -8.23 -10.34
CA SER A 124 10.00 -8.22 -10.40
C SER A 124 10.52 -9.45 -11.12
N THR A 125 10.05 -10.64 -10.71
CA THR A 125 10.42 -11.92 -11.34
C THR A 125 10.04 -11.94 -12.83
N TYR A 126 8.84 -11.44 -13.16
CA TYR A 126 8.40 -11.32 -14.55
C TYR A 126 9.31 -10.42 -15.38
N ILE A 127 9.66 -9.24 -14.88
CA ILE A 127 10.53 -8.29 -15.58
C ILE A 127 11.89 -8.93 -15.87
N LEU A 128 12.53 -9.55 -14.85
CA LEU A 128 13.83 -10.18 -15.02
C LEU A 128 13.74 -11.41 -15.95
N TYR A 129 12.77 -12.28 -15.74
CA TYR A 129 12.65 -13.53 -16.52
C TYR A 129 12.36 -13.25 -17.99
N LYS A 130 11.34 -12.46 -18.28
CA LYS A 130 10.99 -12.11 -19.65
C LYS A 130 12.09 -11.31 -20.34
N GLY A 131 12.73 -10.41 -19.58
CA GLY A 131 13.86 -9.65 -20.08
C GLY A 131 15.07 -10.53 -20.42
N LEU A 132 15.45 -11.48 -19.57
CA LEU A 132 16.55 -12.40 -19.82
C LEU A 132 16.24 -13.35 -21.00
N ILE A 133 15.01 -13.85 -21.13
CA ILE A 133 14.60 -14.62 -22.33
C ILE A 133 14.72 -13.77 -23.59
N GLY A 134 14.31 -12.49 -23.55
CA GLY A 134 14.48 -11.56 -24.68
C GLY A 134 15.93 -11.35 -25.11
N LEU A 135 16.87 -11.57 -24.19
CA LEU A 135 18.33 -11.56 -24.44
C LEU A 135 18.91 -12.95 -24.70
N HIS A 136 18.06 -13.96 -24.94
CA HIS A 136 18.43 -15.35 -25.21
C HIS A 136 19.24 -16.02 -24.08
N ALA A 137 19.06 -15.57 -22.83
CA ALA A 137 19.69 -16.19 -21.68
C ALA A 137 19.11 -17.59 -21.40
N LYS A 138 19.96 -18.50 -20.94
CA LYS A 138 19.52 -19.77 -20.34
C LYS A 138 19.10 -19.48 -18.90
N CYS A 139 17.81 -19.33 -18.66
CA CYS A 139 17.31 -18.97 -17.34
C CYS A 139 16.03 -19.72 -16.96
N ASP A 140 15.86 -19.88 -15.67
CA ASP A 140 14.61 -20.31 -15.03
C ASP A 140 14.27 -19.40 -13.82
N LYS A 141 13.17 -19.71 -13.14
CA LYS A 141 12.72 -18.93 -11.99
C LYS A 141 12.30 -19.83 -10.84
N PHE A 142 12.43 -19.30 -9.62
CA PHE A 142 11.88 -19.88 -8.42
C PHE A 142 11.15 -18.80 -7.63
N ILE A 143 9.85 -19.01 -7.39
CA ILE A 143 9.04 -18.20 -6.50
C ILE A 143 8.69 -19.07 -5.30
N PRO A 144 9.09 -18.70 -4.07
CA PRO A 144 8.88 -19.54 -2.90
C PRO A 144 7.38 -19.66 -2.56
N HIS A 145 7.00 -20.80 -2.02
CA HIS A 145 5.67 -20.97 -1.47
C HIS A 145 5.62 -20.39 -0.06
N ARG A 146 4.74 -19.42 0.16
CA ARG A 146 4.64 -18.61 1.40
C ARG A 146 4.68 -19.42 2.70
N ILE A 147 4.00 -20.56 2.74
CA ILE A 147 3.87 -21.40 3.94
C ILE A 147 4.98 -22.44 4.05
N LYS A 148 5.30 -23.11 2.92
CA LYS A 148 6.22 -24.25 2.92
C LYS A 148 7.69 -23.83 2.88
N ASP A 149 8.00 -22.80 2.11
CA ASP A 149 9.37 -22.36 1.87
C ASP A 149 9.72 -21.11 2.71
N GLY A 150 8.73 -20.26 3.05
CA GLY A 150 8.93 -19.00 3.73
C GLY A 150 9.17 -17.84 2.75
N TYR A 151 9.85 -16.79 3.21
CA TYR A 151 10.11 -15.58 2.45
C TYR A 151 11.46 -15.66 1.70
N GLY A 152 11.44 -15.34 0.42
CA GLY A 152 12.62 -15.02 -0.39
C GLY A 152 13.68 -16.12 -0.48
N LEU A 153 14.93 -15.68 -0.50
CA LEU A 153 16.10 -16.56 -0.63
C LEU A 153 16.40 -17.29 0.69
N HIS A 154 16.42 -18.61 0.65
CA HIS A 154 16.73 -19.48 1.80
C HIS A 154 17.58 -20.69 1.37
N GLU A 155 18.23 -21.37 2.33
CA GLU A 155 19.18 -22.46 2.05
C GLU A 155 18.61 -23.59 1.17
N ASN A 156 17.34 -23.98 1.40
CA ASN A 156 16.74 -25.06 0.60
C ASN A 156 16.60 -24.66 -0.88
N ALA A 157 16.31 -23.37 -1.18
CA ALA A 157 16.28 -22.89 -2.55
C ALA A 157 17.66 -22.97 -3.21
N ILE A 158 18.73 -22.68 -2.46
CA ILE A 158 20.11 -22.79 -2.92
C ILE A 158 20.51 -24.25 -3.16
N ARG A 159 20.14 -25.17 -2.26
CA ARG A 159 20.41 -26.62 -2.43
C ARG A 159 19.74 -27.18 -3.69
N ARG A 160 18.46 -26.82 -3.91
CA ARG A 160 17.74 -27.18 -5.15
C ARG A 160 18.41 -26.56 -6.39
N ALA A 161 18.83 -25.30 -6.33
CA ALA A 161 19.53 -24.64 -7.42
C ALA A 161 20.83 -25.40 -7.80
N ARG A 162 21.57 -25.88 -6.79
CA ARG A 162 22.76 -26.71 -7.02
C ARG A 162 22.42 -28.04 -7.71
N GLU A 163 21.39 -28.73 -7.25
CA GLU A 163 20.92 -30.00 -7.83
C GLU A 163 20.51 -29.83 -9.29
N ASP A 164 19.89 -28.69 -9.64
CA ASP A 164 19.45 -28.33 -10.98
C ASP A 164 20.58 -27.80 -11.88
N GLY A 165 21.83 -27.72 -11.38
CA GLY A 165 22.99 -27.25 -12.12
C GLY A 165 22.97 -25.74 -12.41
N VAL A 166 22.37 -24.94 -11.53
CA VAL A 166 22.38 -23.49 -11.62
C VAL A 166 23.77 -22.95 -11.29
N GLU A 167 24.24 -22.00 -12.08
CA GLU A 167 25.56 -21.39 -11.91
C GLU A 167 25.49 -19.96 -11.39
N VAL A 168 24.36 -19.26 -11.66
CA VAL A 168 24.15 -17.87 -11.28
C VAL A 168 22.79 -17.72 -10.61
N ILE A 169 22.78 -17.11 -9.42
CA ILE A 169 21.57 -16.70 -8.72
C ILE A 169 21.39 -15.19 -8.94
N LEU A 170 20.20 -14.80 -9.39
CA LEU A 170 19.75 -13.41 -9.45
C LEU A 170 18.49 -13.27 -8.61
N THR A 171 18.56 -12.55 -7.48
CA THR A 171 17.36 -12.32 -6.66
C THR A 171 16.59 -11.08 -7.14
N CYS A 172 15.33 -11.01 -6.81
CA CYS A 172 14.55 -9.77 -6.92
C CYS A 172 13.51 -9.69 -5.81
N ASP A 173 13.40 -8.48 -5.23
CA ASP A 173 12.49 -8.21 -4.11
C ASP A 173 12.82 -9.05 -2.86
N ASN A 174 14.03 -9.52 -2.77
CA ASN A 174 14.58 -10.24 -1.61
C ASN A 174 16.10 -10.40 -1.74
N GLY A 175 16.73 -10.84 -0.67
CA GLY A 175 18.15 -11.23 -0.68
C GLY A 175 19.03 -10.40 0.21
N ILE A 176 18.69 -9.12 0.50
CA ILE A 176 19.52 -8.23 1.33
C ILE A 176 19.72 -8.77 2.76
N ALA A 177 18.73 -9.46 3.30
CA ALA A 177 18.79 -10.07 4.63
C ALA A 177 19.20 -11.55 4.61
N ALA A 178 19.51 -12.14 3.45
CA ALA A 178 19.73 -13.57 3.28
C ALA A 178 21.23 -13.96 3.32
N ALA A 179 22.00 -13.41 4.27
CA ALA A 179 23.45 -13.60 4.34
C ALA A 179 23.87 -15.07 4.38
N ASP A 180 23.16 -15.92 5.14
CA ASP A 180 23.50 -17.34 5.28
C ASP A 180 23.26 -18.11 3.97
N ALA A 181 22.12 -17.87 3.32
CA ALA A 181 21.81 -18.52 2.04
C ALA A 181 22.77 -18.07 0.92
N VAL A 182 23.14 -16.78 0.90
CA VAL A 182 24.17 -16.27 -0.04
C VAL A 182 25.52 -16.91 0.25
N SER A 183 25.93 -17.06 1.50
CA SER A 183 27.18 -17.72 1.88
C SER A 183 27.19 -19.17 1.41
N LEU A 184 26.10 -19.90 1.59
CA LEU A 184 25.95 -21.28 1.11
C LEU A 184 26.04 -21.36 -0.44
N ALA A 185 25.43 -20.41 -1.16
CA ALA A 185 25.56 -20.34 -2.62
C ALA A 185 27.01 -20.11 -3.06
N LYS A 186 27.75 -19.27 -2.34
CA LYS A 186 29.19 -19.02 -2.58
C LYS A 186 30.04 -20.25 -2.27
N GLU A 187 29.74 -21.00 -1.22
CA GLU A 187 30.40 -22.29 -0.92
C GLU A 187 30.18 -23.30 -2.03
N PHE A 188 29.04 -23.29 -2.69
CA PHE A 188 28.74 -24.12 -3.84
C PHE A 188 29.38 -23.62 -5.15
N GLY A 189 30.12 -22.51 -5.14
CA GLY A 189 30.78 -21.92 -6.29
C GLY A 189 29.84 -21.12 -7.20
N MET A 190 28.63 -20.83 -6.76
CA MET A 190 27.67 -20.03 -7.56
C MET A 190 28.07 -18.55 -7.56
N THR A 191 27.75 -17.86 -8.64
CA THR A 191 27.74 -16.39 -8.70
C THR A 191 26.39 -15.89 -8.18
N VAL A 192 26.40 -14.85 -7.32
CA VAL A 192 25.17 -14.30 -6.72
C VAL A 192 25.08 -12.82 -6.98
N VAL A 193 24.00 -12.37 -7.61
CA VAL A 193 23.63 -10.97 -7.77
C VAL A 193 22.31 -10.74 -7.02
N VAL A 194 22.34 -9.83 -6.05
CA VAL A 194 21.16 -9.45 -5.27
C VAL A 194 20.58 -8.16 -5.85
N THR A 195 19.29 -8.15 -6.22
CA THR A 195 18.51 -6.93 -6.42
C THR A 195 17.36 -6.92 -5.42
N ASP A 196 17.33 -5.90 -4.56
CA ASP A 196 16.39 -5.79 -3.46
C ASP A 196 16.06 -4.32 -3.18
N HIS A 197 15.13 -4.05 -2.29
CA HIS A 197 14.75 -2.70 -1.84
C HIS A 197 14.39 -2.66 -0.33
N HIS A 198 14.55 -3.76 0.37
CA HIS A 198 14.25 -3.87 1.80
C HIS A 198 15.33 -3.18 2.66
N GLU A 199 15.00 -2.93 3.93
CA GLU A 199 15.95 -2.33 4.85
C GLU A 199 17.20 -3.20 5.03
N VAL A 200 18.36 -2.60 4.86
CA VAL A 200 19.64 -3.29 5.10
C VAL A 200 19.77 -3.65 6.58
N PRO A 201 19.96 -4.94 6.92
CA PRO A 201 20.16 -5.35 8.30
C PRO A 201 21.36 -4.65 8.92
N PHE A 202 21.27 -4.34 10.21
CA PHE A 202 22.37 -3.72 10.94
C PHE A 202 22.49 -4.24 12.38
N VAL A 203 23.68 -4.11 12.96
CA VAL A 203 23.95 -4.26 14.37
C VAL A 203 24.21 -2.88 14.97
N GLN A 204 23.56 -2.59 16.10
CA GLN A 204 23.80 -1.36 16.83
C GLN A 204 25.11 -1.50 17.60
N GLU A 205 26.09 -0.67 17.28
CA GLU A 205 27.38 -0.57 17.95
C GLU A 205 27.49 0.77 18.72
N PRO A 206 28.43 0.92 19.69
CA PRO A 206 28.58 2.17 20.42
C PRO A 206 28.79 3.40 19.54
N ASP A 207 29.46 3.23 18.42
CA ASP A 207 29.84 4.31 17.49
C ASP A 207 28.80 4.53 16.36
N GLY A 208 27.69 3.73 16.34
CA GLY A 208 26.67 3.85 15.34
C GLY A 208 26.10 2.51 14.85
N ARG A 209 25.60 2.48 13.64
CA ARG A 209 25.08 1.26 13.01
C ARG A 209 26.14 0.64 12.12
N ARG A 210 26.43 -0.66 12.31
CA ARG A 210 27.18 -1.45 11.35
C ARG A 210 26.22 -2.27 10.50
N TYR A 211 26.10 -1.90 9.23
CA TYR A 211 25.24 -2.58 8.27
C TYR A 211 25.83 -3.93 7.86
N ILE A 212 24.94 -4.92 7.64
CA ILE A 212 25.30 -6.29 7.28
C ILE A 212 24.81 -6.55 5.86
N LEU A 213 25.74 -6.59 4.91
CA LEU A 213 25.46 -6.97 3.54
C LEU A 213 25.74 -8.45 3.32
N PRO A 214 24.95 -9.17 2.50
CA PRO A 214 25.27 -10.53 2.09
C PRO A 214 26.56 -10.55 1.25
N ALA A 215 27.33 -11.64 1.34
CA ALA A 215 28.60 -11.80 0.63
C ALA A 215 28.39 -12.15 -0.88
N ALA A 216 27.45 -11.47 -1.53
CA ALA A 216 27.16 -11.63 -2.95
C ALA A 216 28.22 -10.97 -3.84
N ASP A 217 28.26 -11.35 -5.11
CA ASP A 217 29.17 -10.74 -6.11
C ASP A 217 28.75 -9.31 -6.45
N ALA A 218 27.46 -9.01 -6.41
CA ALA A 218 26.91 -7.64 -6.46
C ALA A 218 25.66 -7.55 -5.58
N VAL A 219 25.46 -6.39 -4.92
CA VAL A 219 24.28 -6.11 -4.10
C VAL A 219 23.72 -4.76 -4.53
N ILE A 220 22.58 -4.78 -5.20
CA ILE A 220 21.91 -3.59 -5.72
C ILE A 220 20.67 -3.35 -4.87
N ASP A 221 20.74 -2.34 -4.00
CA ASP A 221 19.65 -1.97 -3.11
C ASP A 221 19.72 -0.46 -2.84
N PRO A 222 18.66 0.32 -3.14
CA PRO A 222 18.66 1.77 -2.95
C PRO A 222 18.78 2.21 -1.48
N LYS A 223 18.51 1.30 -0.52
CA LYS A 223 18.60 1.61 0.91
C LYS A 223 20.00 1.39 1.51
N ARG A 224 20.96 1.00 0.69
CA ARG A 224 22.36 0.97 1.14
C ARG A 224 22.78 2.35 1.67
N PRO A 225 23.58 2.40 2.76
CA PRO A 225 23.92 3.66 3.41
C PRO A 225 24.73 4.60 2.51
N GLU A 226 25.53 4.07 1.60
CA GLU A 226 26.33 4.83 0.63
C GLU A 226 25.56 5.41 -0.55
N ASP A 227 24.33 4.91 -0.81
CA ASP A 227 23.52 5.40 -1.93
C ASP A 227 22.80 6.71 -1.55
N HIS A 228 22.97 7.73 -2.38
CA HIS A 228 22.39 9.06 -2.23
C HIS A 228 21.28 9.33 -3.25
N VAL A 229 20.47 8.32 -3.53
CA VAL A 229 19.38 8.30 -4.50
C VAL A 229 18.01 8.41 -3.84
N PHE A 230 16.95 8.46 -4.64
CA PHE A 230 15.61 8.24 -4.13
C PHE A 230 15.43 6.78 -3.71
N LYS A 231 15.37 6.54 -2.39
CA LYS A 231 15.45 5.21 -1.78
C LYS A 231 14.12 4.45 -1.75
N GLU A 232 13.00 5.16 -1.91
CA GLU A 232 11.65 4.62 -1.75
C GLU A 232 11.11 4.02 -3.07
N ILE A 233 11.89 3.13 -3.70
CA ILE A 233 11.46 2.37 -4.89
C ILE A 233 11.28 0.90 -4.51
N CYS A 234 10.33 0.20 -5.15
CA CYS A 234 10.05 -1.21 -4.92
C CYS A 234 10.97 -2.13 -5.73
N GLY A 235 10.93 -3.44 -5.44
CA GLY A 235 11.73 -4.46 -6.12
C GLY A 235 11.50 -4.48 -7.63
N ALA A 236 10.25 -4.31 -8.10
CA ALA A 236 9.94 -4.26 -9.54
C ALA A 236 10.57 -3.04 -10.24
N VAL A 237 10.73 -1.92 -9.55
CA VAL A 237 11.43 -0.75 -10.10
C VAL A 237 12.93 -0.99 -10.15
N VAL A 238 13.53 -1.64 -9.13
CA VAL A 238 14.94 -2.05 -9.17
C VAL A 238 15.19 -3.01 -10.33
N ALA A 239 14.33 -4.03 -10.49
CA ALA A 239 14.39 -4.98 -11.60
C ALA A 239 14.23 -4.28 -12.98
N TRP A 240 13.32 -3.31 -13.09
CA TRP A 240 13.11 -2.52 -14.30
C TRP A 240 14.34 -1.69 -14.66
N LYS A 241 14.94 -0.99 -13.69
CA LYS A 241 16.17 -0.21 -13.89
C LYS A 241 17.33 -1.15 -14.29
N PHE A 242 17.47 -2.29 -13.61
CA PHE A 242 18.50 -3.31 -13.92
C PHE A 242 18.39 -3.82 -15.37
N MET A 243 17.17 -4.19 -15.79
CA MET A 243 16.94 -4.64 -17.17
C MET A 243 17.15 -3.51 -18.18
N GLY A 244 16.79 -2.28 -17.86
CA GLY A 244 17.07 -1.11 -18.71
C GLY A 244 18.57 -0.94 -18.97
N ARG A 245 19.41 -1.08 -17.92
CA ARG A 245 20.87 -1.04 -18.04
C ARG A 245 21.41 -2.23 -18.85
N LEU A 246 20.89 -3.43 -18.60
CA LEU A 246 21.31 -4.63 -19.31
C LEU A 246 20.96 -4.56 -20.80
N TYR A 247 19.74 -4.16 -21.17
CA TYR A 247 19.31 -3.98 -22.57
C TYR A 247 20.14 -2.91 -23.29
N LYS A 248 20.50 -1.83 -22.60
CA LYS A 248 21.39 -0.80 -23.15
C LYS A 248 22.76 -1.35 -23.52
N ARG A 249 23.32 -2.28 -22.72
CA ARG A 249 24.61 -2.93 -23.04
C ARG A 249 24.53 -3.86 -24.25
N PHE A 250 23.33 -4.38 -24.55
CA PHE A 250 23.07 -5.19 -25.75
C PHE A 250 22.65 -4.35 -26.97
N GLY A 251 22.51 -3.01 -26.82
CA GLY A 251 22.03 -2.12 -27.89
C GLY A 251 20.57 -2.31 -28.24
N MET A 252 19.75 -2.75 -27.29
CA MET A 252 18.33 -3.11 -27.44
C MET A 252 17.41 -2.19 -26.64
N GLU A 253 17.72 -0.87 -26.57
CA GLU A 253 16.93 0.10 -25.79
C GLU A 253 15.51 0.29 -26.32
N ASP A 254 15.30 0.09 -27.62
CA ASP A 254 13.97 0.21 -28.22
C ASP A 254 13.07 -0.97 -27.81
N GLU A 255 13.59 -2.18 -27.78
CA GLU A 255 12.91 -3.37 -27.32
C GLU A 255 12.53 -3.23 -25.84
N PHE A 256 13.43 -2.70 -25.02
CA PHE A 256 13.14 -2.39 -23.63
C PHE A 256 12.02 -1.36 -23.48
N ARG A 257 12.06 -0.25 -24.23
CA ARG A 257 11.04 0.78 -24.20
C ARG A 257 9.67 0.28 -24.65
N ASN A 258 9.63 -0.63 -25.61
CA ASN A 258 8.41 -1.23 -26.15
C ASN A 258 7.89 -2.42 -25.34
N SER A 259 8.66 -2.93 -24.37
CA SER A 259 8.23 -4.00 -23.47
C SER A 259 7.12 -3.54 -22.54
N ASP A 260 6.47 -4.47 -21.87
CA ASP A 260 5.48 -4.25 -20.82
C ASP A 260 6.09 -4.12 -19.41
N PHE A 261 7.40 -3.94 -19.30
CA PHE A 261 8.10 -3.90 -18.02
C PHE A 261 7.74 -2.68 -17.17
N LEU A 262 7.52 -1.51 -17.79
CA LEU A 262 7.08 -0.31 -17.08
C LEU A 262 5.68 -0.48 -16.46
N GLU A 263 4.80 -1.21 -17.13
CA GLU A 263 3.47 -1.54 -16.63
C GLU A 263 3.58 -2.38 -15.35
N MET A 264 4.44 -3.38 -15.35
CA MET A 264 4.70 -4.24 -14.20
C MET A 264 5.39 -3.49 -13.06
N ALA A 265 6.40 -2.66 -13.35
CA ALA A 265 7.05 -1.81 -12.35
C ALA A 265 6.05 -0.84 -11.69
N SER A 266 5.11 -0.29 -12.46
CA SER A 266 4.06 0.59 -11.92
C SER A 266 3.07 -0.17 -11.03
N LEU A 267 2.75 -1.41 -11.36
CA LEU A 267 1.87 -2.27 -10.58
C LEU A 267 2.53 -2.65 -9.24
N GLY A 268 3.79 -3.11 -9.26
CA GLY A 268 4.60 -3.38 -8.06
C GLY A 268 4.65 -2.16 -7.14
N THR A 269 4.98 -0.98 -7.68
CA THR A 269 5.07 0.28 -6.91
C THR A 269 3.79 0.60 -6.12
N VAL A 270 2.62 0.45 -6.74
CA VAL A 270 1.33 0.73 -6.06
C VAL A 270 0.99 -0.37 -5.06
N CYS A 271 1.23 -1.63 -5.40
CA CYS A 271 0.84 -2.77 -4.56
C CYS A 271 1.75 -2.95 -3.34
N ASP A 272 3.02 -2.58 -3.45
CA ASP A 272 3.96 -2.53 -2.33
C ASP A 272 3.84 -1.22 -1.50
N VAL A 273 2.83 -0.42 -1.81
CA VAL A 273 2.48 0.80 -1.05
C VAL A 273 3.65 1.79 -0.96
N MET A 274 4.40 1.94 -2.05
CA MET A 274 5.47 2.93 -2.14
C MET A 274 4.94 4.36 -2.20
N ASP A 275 5.74 5.32 -1.73
CA ASP A 275 5.39 6.73 -1.78
C ASP A 275 5.25 7.21 -3.24
N LEU A 276 4.05 7.71 -3.63
CA LEU A 276 3.77 8.18 -4.99
C LEU A 276 4.29 9.61 -5.22
N GLN A 277 5.58 9.78 -5.00
CA GLN A 277 6.34 11.00 -5.22
C GLN A 277 7.52 10.74 -6.15
N LYS A 278 8.15 11.78 -6.67
CA LYS A 278 9.37 11.72 -7.50
C LYS A 278 9.29 10.63 -8.58
N ASP A 279 10.29 9.75 -8.64
CA ASP A 279 10.40 8.65 -9.62
C ASP A 279 9.16 7.77 -9.63
N ASN A 280 8.67 7.38 -8.46
CA ASN A 280 7.50 6.50 -8.34
C ASN A 280 6.24 7.11 -8.96
N ARG A 281 6.04 8.42 -8.76
CA ARG A 281 4.91 9.12 -9.38
C ARG A 281 5.00 9.09 -10.92
N ALA A 282 6.17 9.33 -11.46
CA ALA A 282 6.40 9.31 -12.91
C ALA A 282 6.20 7.90 -13.48
N ILE A 283 6.78 6.88 -12.82
CA ILE A 283 6.65 5.47 -13.20
C ILE A 283 5.18 5.04 -13.16
N VAL A 284 4.47 5.33 -12.07
CA VAL A 284 3.06 4.91 -11.91
C VAL A 284 2.16 5.62 -12.93
N LYS A 285 2.32 6.93 -13.11
CA LYS A 285 1.53 7.70 -14.09
C LYS A 285 1.73 7.21 -15.53
N ALA A 286 2.99 6.98 -15.92
CA ALA A 286 3.31 6.48 -17.25
C ALA A 286 2.93 5.01 -17.43
N GLY A 287 3.20 4.17 -16.43
CA GLY A 287 2.88 2.74 -16.45
C GLY A 287 1.38 2.47 -16.51
N MET A 288 0.56 3.20 -15.73
CA MET A 288 -0.89 3.10 -15.79
C MET A 288 -1.44 3.49 -17.17
N LYS A 289 -0.89 4.54 -17.78
CA LYS A 289 -1.27 4.93 -19.16
C LYS A 289 -0.91 3.84 -20.17
N LYS A 290 0.25 3.20 -20.02
CA LYS A 290 0.67 2.07 -20.84
C LYS A 290 -0.18 0.83 -20.59
N MET A 291 -0.49 0.51 -19.33
CA MET A 291 -1.35 -0.60 -18.94
C MET A 291 -2.74 -0.51 -19.56
N GLN A 292 -3.28 0.69 -19.77
CA GLN A 292 -4.58 0.90 -20.42
C GLN A 292 -4.66 0.29 -21.82
N ILE A 293 -3.52 0.22 -22.50
CA ILE A 293 -3.38 -0.30 -23.87
C ILE A 293 -2.35 -1.43 -23.93
N THR A 294 -2.19 -2.17 -22.84
CA THR A 294 -1.18 -3.22 -22.73
C THR A 294 -1.33 -4.29 -23.80
N ASN A 295 -0.19 -4.82 -24.29
CA ASN A 295 -0.13 -6.00 -25.15
C ASN A 295 0.04 -7.30 -24.34
N ASN A 296 0.13 -7.23 -23.02
CA ASN A 296 0.21 -8.40 -22.16
C ASN A 296 -1.16 -9.11 -22.12
N VAL A 297 -1.24 -10.28 -22.73
CA VAL A 297 -2.50 -11.05 -22.87
C VAL A 297 -3.07 -11.42 -21.50
N GLY A 298 -2.22 -11.81 -20.54
CA GLY A 298 -2.65 -12.12 -19.17
C GLY A 298 -3.25 -10.94 -18.44
N MET A 299 -2.64 -9.75 -18.56
CA MET A 299 -3.18 -8.52 -17.97
C MET A 299 -4.46 -8.07 -18.65
N GLN A 300 -4.57 -8.19 -19.98
CA GLN A 300 -5.83 -7.93 -20.69
C GLN A 300 -6.96 -8.82 -20.17
N ALA A 301 -6.69 -10.12 -20.01
CA ALA A 301 -7.67 -11.08 -19.48
C ALA A 301 -8.07 -10.76 -18.04
N LEU A 302 -7.11 -10.43 -17.18
CA LEU A 302 -7.40 -10.07 -15.79
C LEU A 302 -8.23 -8.78 -15.70
N MET A 303 -7.89 -7.76 -16.47
CA MET A 303 -8.69 -6.51 -16.53
C MET A 303 -10.10 -6.75 -17.08
N GLU A 304 -10.26 -7.63 -18.05
CA GLU A 304 -11.58 -8.01 -18.60
C GLU A 304 -12.43 -8.69 -17.53
N VAL A 305 -11.92 -9.70 -16.84
CA VAL A 305 -12.60 -10.42 -15.76
C VAL A 305 -12.96 -9.51 -14.58
N LEU A 306 -12.14 -8.50 -14.30
CA LEU A 306 -12.38 -7.49 -13.26
C LEU A 306 -13.28 -6.32 -13.72
N GLY A 307 -13.73 -6.29 -14.97
CA GLY A 307 -14.56 -5.23 -15.53
C GLY A 307 -13.84 -3.89 -15.63
N LEU A 308 -12.53 -3.89 -15.91
CA LEU A 308 -11.67 -2.71 -16.04
C LEU A 308 -11.29 -2.37 -17.48
N LYS A 309 -11.55 -3.25 -18.45
CA LYS A 309 -11.10 -3.14 -19.85
C LYS A 309 -11.39 -1.80 -20.51
N ASP A 310 -12.60 -1.25 -20.28
CA ASP A 310 -13.06 -0.01 -20.90
C ASP A 310 -13.07 1.19 -19.95
N LYS A 311 -12.35 1.09 -18.82
CA LYS A 311 -12.29 2.13 -17.79
C LYS A 311 -10.91 2.76 -17.75
N ILE A 312 -10.86 4.06 -17.44
CA ILE A 312 -9.60 4.71 -17.10
C ILE A 312 -9.11 4.13 -15.78
N LEU A 313 -7.94 3.49 -15.82
CA LEU A 313 -7.33 2.88 -14.64
C LEU A 313 -6.88 3.95 -13.65
N LYS A 314 -7.13 3.67 -12.37
CA LYS A 314 -6.65 4.46 -11.24
C LYS A 314 -5.75 3.60 -10.33
N SER A 315 -4.91 4.23 -9.53
CA SER A 315 -4.10 3.51 -8.53
C SER A 315 -4.94 2.64 -7.59
N TYR A 316 -6.18 3.06 -7.32
CA TYR A 316 -7.17 2.24 -6.61
C TYR A 316 -7.43 0.88 -7.28
N ASP A 317 -7.52 0.84 -8.61
CA ASP A 317 -7.75 -0.42 -9.33
C ASP A 317 -6.55 -1.36 -9.20
N TYR A 318 -5.32 -0.83 -9.18
CA TYR A 318 -4.11 -1.59 -8.92
C TYR A 318 -4.12 -2.16 -7.49
N GLY A 319 -4.25 -1.31 -6.48
CA GLY A 319 -4.13 -1.71 -5.08
C GLY A 319 -5.31 -2.53 -4.54
N PHE A 320 -6.53 -2.36 -5.10
CA PHE A 320 -7.75 -2.96 -4.53
C PHE A 320 -8.49 -3.94 -5.46
N LYS A 321 -8.10 -4.06 -6.73
CA LYS A 321 -8.71 -5.03 -7.66
C LYS A 321 -7.67 -5.97 -8.27
N ILE A 322 -6.66 -5.46 -8.99
CA ILE A 322 -5.66 -6.26 -9.68
C ILE A 322 -4.72 -6.93 -8.67
N GLY A 323 -4.05 -6.14 -7.83
CA GLY A 323 -3.10 -6.65 -6.84
C GLY A 323 -3.68 -7.69 -5.89
N PRO A 324 -4.89 -7.51 -5.33
CA PRO A 324 -5.52 -8.52 -4.50
C PRO A 324 -5.78 -9.86 -5.18
N CYS A 325 -6.01 -9.90 -6.51
CA CYS A 325 -6.13 -11.15 -7.25
C CYS A 325 -4.78 -11.87 -7.35
N ILE A 326 -3.72 -11.15 -7.71
CA ILE A 326 -2.35 -11.69 -7.77
C ILE A 326 -1.92 -12.19 -6.38
N ASN A 327 -2.14 -11.39 -5.33
CA ASN A 327 -1.80 -11.75 -3.95
C ASN A 327 -2.63 -12.92 -3.38
N ALA A 328 -3.83 -13.19 -3.90
CA ALA A 328 -4.66 -14.29 -3.43
C ALA A 328 -4.04 -15.64 -3.73
N GLU A 329 -3.41 -15.78 -4.89
CA GLU A 329 -2.65 -16.96 -5.30
C GLU A 329 -1.54 -17.28 -4.29
N GLY A 330 -0.64 -16.33 -4.02
CA GLY A 330 0.45 -16.50 -3.05
C GLY A 330 -0.02 -16.73 -1.60
N ARG A 331 -1.31 -16.53 -1.29
CA ARG A 331 -1.88 -16.77 0.05
C ARG A 331 -2.56 -18.11 0.20
N LEU A 332 -3.31 -18.55 -0.80
CA LEU A 332 -4.16 -19.75 -0.72
C LEU A 332 -3.61 -20.92 -1.54
N ASP A 333 -2.75 -20.65 -2.51
CA ASP A 333 -2.11 -21.66 -3.37
C ASP A 333 -0.64 -21.30 -3.62
N THR A 334 -0.22 -21.06 -4.86
CA THR A 334 1.15 -20.72 -5.23
C THR A 334 1.20 -19.51 -6.16
N ALA A 335 2.05 -18.54 -5.86
CA ALA A 335 2.26 -17.35 -6.68
C ALA A 335 2.76 -17.65 -8.13
N ASN A 336 3.08 -18.90 -8.43
CA ASN A 336 3.44 -19.33 -9.78
C ASN A 336 2.29 -19.14 -10.79
N GLU A 337 1.00 -19.27 -10.36
CA GLU A 337 -0.11 -19.12 -11.30
C GLU A 337 -0.30 -17.65 -11.70
N ALA A 338 -0.06 -16.70 -10.80
CA ALA A 338 -0.01 -15.29 -11.15
C ALA A 338 1.09 -14.98 -12.17
N PHE A 339 2.30 -15.52 -11.96
CA PHE A 339 3.38 -15.43 -12.94
C PHE A 339 3.02 -16.09 -14.28
N ASN A 340 2.43 -17.28 -14.25
CA ASN A 340 2.01 -18.01 -15.44
C ASN A 340 0.92 -17.28 -16.23
N LEU A 341 0.02 -16.53 -15.55
CA LEU A 341 -0.93 -15.65 -16.20
C LEU A 341 -0.21 -14.54 -16.97
N LEU A 342 0.76 -13.86 -16.34
CA LEU A 342 1.52 -12.78 -16.99
C LEU A 342 2.32 -13.27 -18.22
N MET A 343 2.75 -14.53 -18.23
CA MET A 343 3.49 -15.15 -19.34
C MET A 343 2.59 -15.78 -20.41
N GLU A 344 1.27 -15.87 -20.17
CA GLU A 344 0.35 -16.53 -21.11
C GLU A 344 0.16 -15.68 -22.38
N THR A 345 0.16 -16.36 -23.54
CA THR A 345 -0.01 -15.73 -24.85
C THR A 345 -1.33 -16.11 -25.54
N ASP A 346 -1.98 -17.17 -25.08
CA ASP A 346 -3.30 -17.59 -25.55
C ASP A 346 -4.38 -16.88 -24.72
N HIS A 347 -5.18 -16.04 -25.37
CA HIS A 347 -6.20 -15.23 -24.69
C HIS A 347 -7.26 -16.08 -23.97
N LYS A 348 -7.65 -17.24 -24.52
CA LYS A 348 -8.64 -18.10 -23.88
C LYS A 348 -8.08 -18.71 -22.58
N LYS A 349 -6.87 -19.22 -22.64
CA LYS A 349 -6.18 -19.76 -21.45
C LYS A 349 -5.94 -18.68 -20.40
N ALA A 350 -5.61 -17.47 -20.84
CA ALA A 350 -5.45 -16.32 -19.95
C ALA A 350 -6.77 -15.96 -19.27
N LEU A 351 -7.91 -15.98 -19.98
CA LEU A 351 -9.22 -15.76 -19.36
C LEU A 351 -9.57 -16.84 -18.33
N ASP A 352 -9.32 -18.12 -18.64
CA ASP A 352 -9.59 -19.21 -17.70
C ASP A 352 -8.76 -19.03 -16.40
N LYS A 353 -7.45 -18.74 -16.52
CA LYS A 353 -6.56 -18.44 -15.38
C LYS A 353 -7.01 -17.19 -14.59
N ALA A 354 -7.33 -16.10 -15.27
CA ALA A 354 -7.79 -14.88 -14.64
C ALA A 354 -9.09 -15.08 -13.84
N GLU A 355 -10.01 -15.90 -14.37
CA GLU A 355 -11.26 -16.24 -13.67
C GLU A 355 -11.00 -17.12 -12.42
N GLU A 356 -10.03 -18.04 -12.47
CA GLU A 356 -9.60 -18.81 -11.31
C GLU A 356 -9.01 -17.91 -10.23
N MET A 357 -8.10 -17.00 -10.59
CA MET A 357 -7.55 -16.01 -9.66
C MET A 357 -8.63 -15.12 -9.03
N ARG A 358 -9.61 -14.69 -9.83
CA ARG A 358 -10.75 -13.93 -9.31
C ARG A 358 -11.55 -14.74 -8.28
N LYS A 359 -11.80 -16.02 -8.54
CA LYS A 359 -12.50 -16.92 -7.61
C LYS A 359 -11.71 -17.08 -6.29
N LEU A 360 -10.43 -17.34 -6.36
CA LEU A 360 -9.55 -17.42 -5.18
C LEU A 360 -9.55 -16.11 -4.37
N ASN A 361 -9.55 -14.96 -5.06
CA ASN A 361 -9.64 -13.67 -4.36
C ASN A 361 -11.01 -13.48 -3.67
N VAL A 362 -12.12 -13.94 -4.26
CA VAL A 362 -13.45 -13.93 -3.61
C VAL A 362 -13.43 -14.84 -2.38
N GLU A 363 -12.92 -16.06 -2.51
CA GLU A 363 -12.77 -16.99 -1.37
C GLU A 363 -11.94 -16.36 -0.24
N ARG A 364 -10.80 -15.78 -0.56
CA ARG A 364 -9.98 -15.04 0.42
C ARG A 364 -10.76 -13.90 1.09
N GLN A 365 -11.59 -13.15 0.32
CA GLN A 365 -12.43 -12.08 0.88
C GLN A 365 -13.48 -12.62 1.84
N ASP A 366 -14.14 -13.73 1.51
CA ASP A 366 -15.15 -14.38 2.34
C ASP A 366 -14.53 -14.92 3.63
N LEU A 367 -13.40 -15.61 3.55
CA LEU A 367 -12.64 -16.06 4.71
C LEU A 367 -12.18 -14.88 5.60
N THR A 368 -11.71 -13.80 4.98
CA THR A 368 -11.31 -12.59 5.71
C THR A 368 -12.51 -11.98 6.43
N LYS A 369 -13.68 -11.90 5.78
CA LYS A 369 -14.89 -11.33 6.34
C LYS A 369 -15.35 -12.13 7.55
N SER A 370 -15.44 -13.47 7.42
CA SER A 370 -15.80 -14.34 8.54
C SER A 370 -14.83 -14.18 9.71
N GLY A 371 -13.51 -14.22 9.46
CA GLY A 371 -12.51 -14.03 10.52
C GLY A 371 -12.57 -12.64 11.17
N MET A 372 -12.92 -11.59 10.42
CA MET A 372 -13.15 -10.26 10.98
C MET A 372 -14.37 -10.20 11.91
N GLU A 373 -15.49 -10.81 11.52
CA GLU A 373 -16.70 -10.87 12.35
C GLU A 373 -16.41 -11.56 13.68
N ASP A 374 -15.68 -12.67 13.65
CA ASP A 374 -15.23 -13.37 14.86
C ASP A 374 -14.26 -12.51 15.70
N ALA A 375 -13.27 -11.89 15.06
CA ALA A 375 -12.32 -11.01 15.76
C ALA A 375 -13.04 -9.86 16.47
N PHE A 376 -13.96 -9.18 15.79
CA PHE A 376 -14.71 -8.06 16.37
C PHE A 376 -15.58 -8.52 17.53
N ARG A 377 -16.26 -9.66 17.39
CA ARG A 377 -17.06 -10.25 18.48
C ARG A 377 -16.20 -10.53 19.71
N ILE A 378 -15.02 -11.15 19.55
CA ILE A 378 -14.09 -11.43 20.66
C ILE A 378 -13.62 -10.13 21.32
N VAL A 379 -13.21 -9.13 20.55
CA VAL A 379 -12.76 -7.84 21.09
C VAL A 379 -13.90 -7.15 21.86
N ASP A 380 -15.10 -7.10 21.28
CA ASP A 380 -16.25 -6.42 21.88
C ASP A 380 -16.78 -7.11 23.15
N THR A 381 -16.55 -8.43 23.31
CA THR A 381 -17.00 -9.18 24.50
C THR A 381 -15.91 -9.34 25.55
N GLU A 382 -14.65 -9.59 25.15
CA GLU A 382 -13.62 -10.07 26.07
C GLU A 382 -12.44 -9.11 26.25
N MET A 383 -12.29 -8.08 25.36
CA MET A 383 -11.08 -7.24 25.32
C MET A 383 -11.35 -5.74 25.40
N LYS A 384 -12.51 -5.33 25.93
CA LYS A 384 -12.89 -3.90 26.02
C LYS A 384 -11.84 -3.04 26.69
N ASN A 385 -11.18 -3.57 27.73
CA ASN A 385 -10.21 -2.85 28.53
C ASN A 385 -8.75 -3.06 28.06
N ASP A 386 -8.53 -3.92 27.07
CA ASP A 386 -7.20 -4.20 26.58
C ASP A 386 -6.68 -3.05 25.73
N LYS A 387 -5.43 -2.68 25.94
CA LYS A 387 -4.71 -1.66 25.18
C LYS A 387 -4.02 -2.25 23.96
N VAL A 388 -3.63 -3.52 24.04
CA VAL A 388 -3.09 -4.34 22.94
C VAL A 388 -4.03 -5.51 22.76
N LEU A 389 -4.64 -5.60 21.58
CA LEU A 389 -5.65 -6.61 21.26
C LEU A 389 -4.95 -7.89 20.77
N VAL A 390 -4.97 -8.95 21.57
CA VAL A 390 -4.39 -10.25 21.22
C VAL A 390 -5.53 -11.24 21.00
N VAL A 391 -5.94 -11.40 19.75
CA VAL A 391 -7.13 -12.15 19.35
C VAL A 391 -6.74 -13.52 18.81
N TYR A 392 -7.22 -14.59 19.39
CA TYR A 392 -7.05 -15.94 18.88
C TYR A 392 -8.33 -16.41 18.18
N ILE A 393 -8.18 -16.81 16.92
CA ILE A 393 -9.27 -17.30 16.07
C ILE A 393 -8.86 -18.67 15.52
N PRO A 394 -9.36 -19.77 16.09
CA PRO A 394 -9.02 -21.11 15.62
C PRO A 394 -9.52 -21.34 14.20
N GLY A 395 -8.76 -22.09 13.40
CA GLY A 395 -9.14 -22.50 12.06
C GLY A 395 -9.07 -21.41 10.98
N VAL A 396 -8.69 -20.19 11.31
CA VAL A 396 -8.43 -19.14 10.31
C VAL A 396 -7.10 -19.46 9.60
N HIS A 397 -7.09 -19.36 8.28
CA HIS A 397 -5.88 -19.60 7.50
C HIS A 397 -4.78 -18.57 7.86
N GLU A 398 -3.57 -19.03 8.18
CA GLU A 398 -2.48 -18.16 8.70
C GLU A 398 -2.14 -16.98 7.79
N SER A 399 -2.27 -17.14 6.47
CA SER A 399 -1.94 -16.09 5.49
C SER A 399 -2.88 -14.88 5.51
N ILE A 400 -4.09 -15.01 6.11
CA ILE A 400 -5.05 -13.91 6.23
C ILE A 400 -5.07 -13.29 7.64
N ALA A 401 -4.41 -13.88 8.62
CA ALA A 401 -4.32 -13.34 9.98
C ALA A 401 -3.83 -11.89 10.00
N GLY A 402 -2.84 -11.55 9.14
CA GLY A 402 -2.34 -10.18 9.01
C GLY A 402 -3.34 -9.18 8.43
N ILE A 403 -4.24 -9.62 7.55
CA ILE A 403 -5.32 -8.78 7.01
C ILE A 403 -6.34 -8.50 8.11
N ILE A 404 -6.72 -9.53 8.86
CA ILE A 404 -7.66 -9.40 9.98
C ILE A 404 -7.07 -8.49 11.06
N ALA A 405 -5.78 -8.68 11.43
CA ALA A 405 -5.09 -7.81 12.39
C ALA A 405 -5.10 -6.33 11.95
N GLY A 406 -4.90 -6.07 10.65
CA GLY A 406 -5.02 -4.74 10.06
C GLY A 406 -6.42 -4.15 10.25
N LYS A 407 -7.47 -4.92 10.01
CA LYS A 407 -8.86 -4.48 10.17
C LYS A 407 -9.26 -4.28 11.63
N VAL A 408 -8.77 -5.12 12.53
CA VAL A 408 -8.94 -4.91 13.98
C VAL A 408 -8.24 -3.62 14.42
N ARG A 409 -6.99 -3.41 14.00
CA ARG A 409 -6.24 -2.18 14.27
C ARG A 409 -6.97 -0.94 13.73
N GLU A 410 -7.49 -0.99 12.51
CA GLU A 410 -8.25 0.11 11.90
C GLU A 410 -9.50 0.45 12.70
N ARG A 411 -10.31 -0.56 13.07
CA ARG A 411 -11.59 -0.35 13.77
C ARG A 411 -11.40 0.21 15.18
N TYR A 412 -10.43 -0.30 15.93
CA TYR A 412 -10.25 0.06 17.34
C TYR A 412 -9.15 1.10 17.56
N ASN A 413 -8.38 1.44 16.52
CA ASN A 413 -7.17 2.28 16.59
C ASN A 413 -6.21 1.86 17.72
N LYS A 414 -6.05 0.53 17.90
CA LYS A 414 -5.18 -0.11 18.90
C LYS A 414 -4.21 -1.07 18.21
N PRO A 415 -3.01 -1.32 18.79
CA PRO A 415 -2.17 -2.42 18.34
C PRO A 415 -2.95 -3.73 18.40
N ALA A 416 -2.91 -4.51 17.34
CA ALA A 416 -3.66 -5.76 17.23
C ALA A 416 -2.77 -6.90 16.74
N ILE A 417 -2.87 -8.05 17.40
CA ILE A 417 -2.23 -9.30 17.04
C ILE A 417 -3.34 -10.33 16.85
N VAL A 418 -3.38 -10.95 15.67
CA VAL A 418 -4.32 -12.05 15.40
C VAL A 418 -3.50 -13.33 15.30
N LEU A 419 -3.90 -14.31 16.10
CA LEU A 419 -3.32 -15.64 16.21
C LEU A 419 -4.29 -16.67 15.66
N THR A 420 -3.76 -17.70 15.05
CA THR A 420 -4.51 -18.87 14.57
C THR A 420 -3.72 -20.15 14.88
N ASP A 421 -4.33 -21.30 14.61
CA ASP A 421 -3.66 -22.59 14.78
C ASP A 421 -2.47 -22.71 13.80
N GLY A 422 -1.34 -23.18 14.30
CA GLY A 422 -0.21 -23.66 13.53
C GLY A 422 -0.14 -25.19 13.58
N ASP A 423 1.02 -25.75 13.23
CA ASP A 423 1.25 -27.19 13.30
C ASP A 423 1.40 -27.64 14.77
N GLY A 424 0.57 -28.62 15.21
CA GLY A 424 0.61 -29.14 16.58
C GLY A 424 0.08 -28.15 17.63
N ASP A 425 0.80 -27.97 18.73
CA ASP A 425 0.41 -27.09 19.85
C ASP A 425 0.90 -25.65 19.70
N PHE A 426 1.19 -25.23 18.47
CA PHE A 426 1.67 -23.88 18.19
C PHE A 426 0.57 -22.99 17.66
N LEU A 427 0.69 -21.69 17.97
CA LEU A 427 -0.06 -20.62 17.34
C LEU A 427 0.85 -19.81 16.44
N LYS A 428 0.37 -19.49 15.26
CA LYS A 428 0.99 -18.53 14.34
C LYS A 428 0.18 -17.26 14.32
N GLY A 429 0.83 -16.12 14.16
CA GLY A 429 0.13 -14.85 14.18
C GLY A 429 0.79 -13.73 13.45
N SER A 430 0.02 -12.68 13.29
CA SER A 430 0.46 -11.45 12.66
C SER A 430 -0.01 -10.26 13.48
N GLY A 431 0.92 -9.35 13.74
CA GLY A 431 0.66 -8.08 14.44
C GLY A 431 0.58 -6.91 13.45
N ARG A 432 -0.28 -5.95 13.78
CA ARG A 432 -0.38 -4.63 13.12
C ARG A 432 -0.48 -3.56 14.19
N SER A 433 0.27 -2.47 14.02
CA SER A 433 0.41 -1.46 15.06
C SER A 433 -0.06 -0.07 14.65
N ILE A 434 -0.09 0.81 15.63
CA ILE A 434 -0.25 2.27 15.48
C ILE A 434 1.10 2.95 15.67
N GLU A 435 1.27 4.18 15.20
CA GLU A 435 2.54 4.92 15.27
C GLU A 435 3.12 5.05 16.69
N ALA A 436 2.24 5.15 17.70
CA ALA A 436 2.64 5.29 19.08
C ALA A 436 3.16 3.98 19.74
N TYR A 437 3.13 2.83 19.02
CA TYR A 437 3.49 1.52 19.57
C TYR A 437 4.37 0.74 18.60
N SER A 438 5.64 0.62 18.91
CA SER A 438 6.57 -0.22 18.15
C SER A 438 6.31 -1.70 18.44
N MET A 439 5.67 -2.40 17.51
CA MET A 439 5.37 -3.83 17.64
C MET A 439 6.65 -4.65 17.84
N PHE A 440 7.69 -4.35 17.07
CA PHE A 440 8.97 -5.07 17.18
C PHE A 440 9.62 -4.93 18.55
N GLU A 441 9.72 -3.69 19.10
CA GLU A 441 10.32 -3.46 20.42
C GLU A 441 9.51 -4.15 21.51
N LYS A 442 8.18 -4.03 21.48
CA LYS A 442 7.30 -4.61 22.49
C LYS A 442 7.26 -6.14 22.45
N LEU A 443 7.34 -6.75 21.29
CA LEU A 443 7.52 -8.20 21.17
C LEU A 443 8.90 -8.63 21.71
N SER A 444 9.94 -7.83 21.49
CA SER A 444 11.28 -8.11 22.04
C SER A 444 11.29 -8.18 23.57
N GLU A 445 10.48 -7.32 24.25
CA GLU A 445 10.35 -7.33 25.72
C GLU A 445 9.73 -8.63 26.28
N VAL A 446 8.98 -9.37 25.46
CA VAL A 446 8.30 -10.63 25.83
C VAL A 446 8.81 -11.85 25.04
N ARG A 447 10.00 -11.74 24.44
CA ARG A 447 10.61 -12.77 23.57
C ARG A 447 10.57 -14.18 24.17
N GLY A 448 10.74 -14.31 25.49
CA GLY A 448 10.74 -15.61 26.18
C GLY A 448 9.41 -16.38 26.14
N LEU A 449 8.31 -15.75 25.75
CA LEU A 449 6.99 -16.38 25.59
C LEU A 449 6.73 -16.88 24.17
N MET A 450 7.58 -16.53 23.20
CA MET A 450 7.43 -16.87 21.79
C MET A 450 8.48 -17.89 21.35
N LEU A 451 8.15 -18.66 20.34
CA LEU A 451 9.08 -19.56 19.64
C LEU A 451 9.95 -18.77 18.67
N GLY A 452 9.37 -17.79 18.00
CA GLY A 452 10.04 -16.88 17.08
C GLY A 452 9.16 -15.70 16.75
N PHE A 453 9.80 -14.57 16.38
CA PHE A 453 9.11 -13.41 15.80
C PHE A 453 10.09 -12.63 14.92
N GLY A 454 9.52 -11.87 13.98
CA GLY A 454 10.25 -10.93 13.13
C GLY A 454 9.31 -9.84 12.65
N GLY A 455 9.87 -8.71 12.21
CA GLY A 455 9.06 -7.61 11.67
C GLY A 455 9.66 -6.24 11.93
N HIS A 456 8.81 -5.24 11.83
CA HIS A 456 9.09 -3.82 11.90
C HIS A 456 8.21 -3.13 12.96
N PRO A 457 8.39 -1.83 13.24
CA PRO A 457 7.57 -1.13 14.25
C PRO A 457 6.06 -1.24 14.03
N LEU A 458 5.58 -1.27 12.79
CA LEU A 458 4.13 -1.29 12.47
C LEU A 458 3.56 -2.67 12.16
N ALA A 459 4.40 -3.69 11.93
CA ALA A 459 3.93 -5.03 11.58
C ALA A 459 4.94 -6.10 12.03
N ALA A 460 4.43 -7.24 12.52
CA ALA A 460 5.26 -8.37 12.87
C ALA A 460 4.56 -9.69 12.60
N GLY A 461 5.36 -10.73 12.28
CA GLY A 461 4.97 -12.12 12.30
C GLY A 461 5.50 -12.79 13.55
N LEU A 462 4.76 -13.72 14.14
CA LEU A 462 5.20 -14.42 15.36
C LEU A 462 4.62 -15.82 15.47
N SER A 463 5.26 -16.63 16.27
CA SER A 463 4.76 -17.94 16.70
C SER A 463 4.99 -18.15 18.19
N LEU A 464 4.03 -18.80 18.86
CA LEU A 464 4.11 -19.10 20.28
C LEU A 464 3.39 -20.43 20.58
N LYS A 465 3.69 -21.01 21.74
CA LYS A 465 2.94 -22.17 22.24
C LYS A 465 1.55 -21.73 22.72
N LYS A 466 0.54 -22.54 22.49
CA LYS A 466 -0.85 -22.26 22.91
C LYS A 466 -0.97 -22.01 24.41
N GLU A 467 -0.21 -22.72 25.23
CA GLU A 467 -0.15 -22.55 26.69
C GLU A 467 0.32 -21.15 27.13
N ASN A 468 1.09 -20.44 26.30
CA ASN A 468 1.61 -19.12 26.61
C ASN A 468 0.66 -17.97 26.23
N LEU A 469 -0.48 -18.24 25.57
CA LEU A 469 -1.37 -17.23 25.01
C LEU A 469 -1.84 -16.20 26.05
N GLU A 470 -2.36 -16.67 27.18
CA GLU A 470 -2.90 -15.78 28.22
C GLU A 470 -1.81 -14.91 28.88
N GLU A 471 -0.66 -15.51 29.16
CA GLU A 471 0.47 -14.76 29.74
C GLU A 471 1.04 -13.77 28.73
N PHE A 472 1.11 -14.12 27.45
CA PHE A 472 1.52 -13.24 26.37
C PHE A 472 0.60 -12.01 26.25
N ARG A 473 -0.73 -12.21 26.21
CA ARG A 473 -1.73 -11.12 26.22
C ARG A 473 -1.56 -10.22 27.43
N LYS A 474 -1.44 -10.80 28.62
CA LYS A 474 -1.29 -10.08 29.89
C LYS A 474 0.00 -9.24 29.91
N GLN A 475 1.15 -9.81 29.52
CA GLN A 475 2.42 -9.11 29.53
C GLN A 475 2.47 -7.94 28.54
N LEU A 476 1.93 -8.09 27.33
CA LEU A 476 1.83 -7.00 26.37
C LEU A 476 0.97 -5.85 26.89
N ASN A 477 -0.18 -6.15 27.51
CA ASN A 477 -1.03 -5.13 28.09
C ASN A 477 -0.41 -4.41 29.29
N MET A 478 0.28 -5.14 30.18
CA MET A 478 0.99 -4.56 31.32
C MET A 478 2.15 -3.64 30.90
N ARG A 479 2.87 -3.99 29.84
CA ARG A 479 4.04 -3.25 29.32
C ARG A 479 3.69 -2.25 28.23
N CYS A 480 2.39 -2.08 27.92
CA CYS A 480 1.93 -1.32 26.78
C CYS A 480 2.46 0.13 26.74
N GLY A 481 2.37 0.83 27.88
CA GLY A 481 2.82 2.24 28.00
C GLY A 481 1.90 3.27 27.33
N LEU A 482 0.86 2.85 26.58
CA LEU A 482 -0.07 3.75 25.88
C LEU A 482 -1.12 4.34 26.83
N THR A 483 -1.55 5.56 26.50
CA THR A 483 -2.63 6.29 27.14
C THR A 483 -3.86 6.34 26.25
N GLU A 484 -5.02 6.74 26.79
CA GLU A 484 -6.26 6.90 25.99
C GLU A 484 -6.09 7.92 24.84
N ALA A 485 -5.16 8.87 24.98
CA ALA A 485 -4.89 9.86 23.94
C ALA A 485 -4.24 9.25 22.69
N ASP A 486 -3.53 8.14 22.84
CA ASP A 486 -2.81 7.44 21.75
C ASP A 486 -3.78 6.62 20.89
N PHE A 487 -4.95 6.27 21.43
CA PHE A 487 -5.99 5.52 20.70
C PHE A 487 -6.95 6.41 19.91
N VAL A 488 -6.83 7.73 20.02
CA VAL A 488 -7.68 8.64 19.26
C VAL A 488 -7.11 8.81 17.86
N ALA A 489 -7.87 8.37 16.86
CA ALA A 489 -7.50 8.53 15.46
C ALA A 489 -7.35 10.02 15.10
N LYS A 490 -6.28 10.35 14.37
CA LYS A 490 -6.00 11.72 13.92
C LYS A 490 -6.31 11.80 12.42
N VAL A 491 -7.18 12.73 12.04
CA VAL A 491 -7.45 13.01 10.63
C VAL A 491 -6.94 14.40 10.28
N MET A 492 -6.09 14.48 9.27
CA MET A 492 -5.55 15.73 8.77
C MET A 492 -6.47 16.30 7.70
N ILE A 493 -6.96 17.52 7.90
CA ILE A 493 -7.80 18.26 6.95
C ILE A 493 -6.89 19.08 6.03
N ASP A 494 -7.03 18.88 4.72
CA ASP A 494 -6.30 19.67 3.73
C ASP A 494 -7.02 20.98 3.41
N VAL A 495 -8.36 20.95 3.28
CA VAL A 495 -9.15 22.13 2.87
C VAL A 495 -10.44 22.23 3.67
N VAL A 496 -10.71 23.41 4.23
CA VAL A 496 -12.04 23.74 4.77
C VAL A 496 -12.84 24.43 3.66
N MET A 497 -13.88 23.75 3.15
CA MET A 497 -14.69 24.23 2.04
C MET A 497 -16.15 23.77 2.19
N PRO A 498 -17.12 24.68 2.20
CA PRO A 498 -18.54 24.32 2.13
C PRO A 498 -18.89 23.68 0.78
N VAL A 499 -19.79 22.70 0.78
CA VAL A 499 -20.23 22.02 -0.46
C VAL A 499 -20.88 22.96 -1.48
N ASP A 500 -21.42 24.11 -1.04
CA ASP A 500 -22.00 25.13 -1.91
C ASP A 500 -20.96 25.87 -2.78
N TYR A 501 -19.67 25.76 -2.44
CA TYR A 501 -18.57 26.33 -3.24
C TYR A 501 -17.97 25.35 -4.24
N LEU A 502 -18.44 24.11 -4.26
CA LEU A 502 -17.98 23.11 -5.22
C LEU A 502 -18.47 23.47 -6.63
N THR A 503 -17.61 23.29 -7.60
CA THR A 503 -17.94 23.39 -9.02
C THR A 503 -17.42 22.15 -9.75
N GLU A 504 -18.06 21.76 -10.83
CA GLU A 504 -17.58 20.65 -11.68
C GLU A 504 -16.15 20.90 -12.14
N TRP A 505 -15.84 22.15 -12.55
CA TRP A 505 -14.48 22.53 -12.95
C TRP A 505 -13.45 22.29 -11.85
N PHE A 506 -13.75 22.69 -10.60
CA PHE A 506 -12.85 22.46 -9.47
C PHE A 506 -12.64 20.97 -9.21
N ILE A 507 -13.71 20.17 -9.23
CA ILE A 507 -13.62 18.73 -8.97
C ILE A 507 -12.79 18.04 -10.06
N ARG A 508 -13.00 18.38 -11.34
CA ARG A 508 -12.16 17.89 -12.44
C ARG A 508 -10.69 18.33 -12.31
N GLN A 509 -10.44 19.51 -11.74
CA GLN A 509 -9.05 19.91 -11.46
C GLN A 509 -8.38 19.06 -10.37
N LEU A 510 -9.11 18.45 -9.44
CA LEU A 510 -8.50 17.55 -8.46
C LEU A 510 -7.84 16.33 -9.12
N ASP A 511 -8.27 15.94 -10.31
CA ASP A 511 -7.69 14.82 -11.05
C ASP A 511 -6.21 15.08 -11.46
N ILE A 512 -5.75 16.33 -11.51
CA ILE A 512 -4.33 16.63 -11.77
C ILE A 512 -3.40 16.13 -10.66
N LEU A 513 -3.95 15.92 -9.45
CA LEU A 513 -3.20 15.36 -8.32
C LEU A 513 -3.00 13.84 -8.44
N GLU A 514 -3.77 13.13 -9.28
CA GLU A 514 -3.61 11.68 -9.47
C GLU A 514 -2.22 11.33 -10.06
N PRO A 515 -1.69 10.12 -9.78
CA PRO A 515 -2.26 9.04 -8.98
C PRO A 515 -2.23 9.30 -7.47
N PHE A 516 -3.31 8.93 -6.77
CA PHE A 516 -3.35 8.97 -5.32
C PHE A 516 -2.83 7.68 -4.71
N GLY A 517 -2.19 7.78 -3.55
CA GLY A 517 -1.65 6.67 -2.78
C GLY A 517 -0.82 7.21 -1.60
N LYS A 518 0.03 6.37 -1.02
CA LYS A 518 0.94 6.77 0.06
C LYS A 518 1.81 7.96 -0.40
N GLY A 519 2.01 8.95 0.46
CA GLY A 519 2.74 10.19 0.16
C GLY A 519 2.01 11.16 -0.78
N ASN A 520 0.87 10.76 -1.35
CA ASN A 520 -0.03 11.59 -2.15
C ASN A 520 -1.48 11.14 -1.97
N GLU A 521 -1.98 11.16 -0.74
CA GLU A 521 -3.31 10.70 -0.37
C GLU A 521 -4.41 11.57 -1.00
N LYS A 522 -5.63 11.00 -1.14
CA LYS A 522 -6.80 11.80 -1.51
C LYS A 522 -7.00 12.95 -0.51
N PRO A 523 -7.20 14.20 -0.99
CA PRO A 523 -7.37 15.33 -0.09
C PRO A 523 -8.64 15.20 0.78
N VAL A 524 -8.54 15.58 2.04
CA VAL A 524 -9.65 15.61 2.98
C VAL A 524 -10.21 17.02 3.07
N PHE A 525 -11.48 17.17 2.75
CA PHE A 525 -12.24 18.41 2.88
C PHE A 525 -13.07 18.38 4.16
N ALA A 526 -13.31 19.56 4.72
CA ALA A 526 -14.15 19.71 5.92
C ALA A 526 -15.18 20.82 5.76
N GLN A 527 -16.35 20.61 6.36
CA GLN A 527 -17.40 21.63 6.51
C GLN A 527 -18.03 21.56 7.88
N GLN A 528 -18.36 22.73 8.45
CA GLN A 528 -19.18 22.89 9.65
C GLN A 528 -20.57 23.38 9.27
N ASN A 529 -21.51 23.28 10.22
CA ASN A 529 -22.88 23.75 10.08
C ASN A 529 -23.54 23.16 8.81
N VAL A 530 -23.35 21.88 8.60
CA VAL A 530 -23.98 21.15 7.50
C VAL A 530 -25.43 20.88 7.88
N SER A 531 -26.34 21.09 6.93
CA SER A 531 -27.76 20.75 7.09
C SER A 531 -28.18 19.73 6.04
N ALA A 532 -28.94 18.75 6.47
CA ALA A 532 -29.50 17.71 5.61
C ALA A 532 -30.99 17.47 5.95
N SER A 533 -31.75 17.06 4.96
CA SER A 533 -33.15 16.68 5.12
C SER A 533 -33.33 15.21 5.52
N GLN A 534 -32.35 14.36 5.21
CA GLN A 534 -32.43 12.92 5.45
C GLN A 534 -31.04 12.29 5.49
N ALA A 535 -30.87 11.26 6.34
CA ALA A 535 -29.77 10.30 6.31
C ALA A 535 -30.35 8.90 6.42
N GLN A 536 -30.08 8.02 5.44
CA GLN A 536 -30.68 6.69 5.36
C GLN A 536 -29.74 5.68 4.74
N ILE A 537 -29.67 4.50 5.34
CA ILE A 537 -28.95 3.35 4.74
C ILE A 537 -29.76 2.79 3.57
N ILE A 538 -29.11 2.68 2.42
CA ILE A 538 -29.68 2.25 1.16
C ILE A 538 -28.89 1.07 0.55
N GLY A 539 -29.40 0.55 -0.57
CA GLY A 539 -28.79 -0.54 -1.34
C GLY A 539 -29.31 -1.92 -0.94
N LYS A 540 -29.21 -2.88 -1.87
CA LYS A 540 -29.63 -4.27 -1.65
C LYS A 540 -28.93 -4.92 -0.46
N ASN A 541 -27.66 -4.58 -0.26
CA ASN A 541 -26.82 -5.12 0.82
C ASN A 541 -26.77 -4.20 2.06
N LYS A 542 -27.57 -3.11 2.10
CA LYS A 542 -27.57 -2.13 3.20
C LYS A 542 -26.15 -1.67 3.58
N ASN A 543 -25.34 -1.31 2.60
CA ASN A 543 -23.92 -1.01 2.75
C ASN A 543 -23.55 0.42 2.33
N VAL A 544 -24.53 1.30 2.13
CA VAL A 544 -24.31 2.70 1.75
C VAL A 544 -25.23 3.58 2.58
N LEU A 545 -24.68 4.56 3.29
CA LEU A 545 -25.44 5.63 3.90
C LEU A 545 -25.55 6.79 2.91
N LYS A 546 -26.79 7.10 2.51
CA LYS A 546 -27.11 8.26 1.68
C LYS A 546 -27.56 9.42 2.56
N ILE A 547 -27.00 10.60 2.31
CA ILE A 547 -27.31 11.85 3.01
C ILE A 547 -27.86 12.85 1.98
N ALA A 548 -29.03 13.38 2.22
CA ALA A 548 -29.65 14.41 1.36
C ALA A 548 -29.39 15.79 1.96
N PHE A 549 -28.39 16.51 1.43
CA PHE A 549 -28.03 17.85 1.92
C PHE A 549 -29.05 18.91 1.51
N ASN A 550 -29.25 19.90 2.38
CA ASN A 550 -30.00 21.14 2.08
C ASN A 550 -29.10 22.14 1.33
N SER A 551 -28.57 21.69 0.18
CA SER A 551 -27.69 22.47 -0.70
C SER A 551 -28.21 22.46 -2.12
N ALA A 552 -28.14 23.60 -2.80
CA ALA A 552 -28.51 23.71 -4.21
C ALA A 552 -27.44 23.12 -5.15
N VAL A 553 -26.19 23.09 -4.71
CA VAL A 553 -25.03 22.66 -5.50
C VAL A 553 -24.75 21.15 -5.32
N CYS A 554 -24.54 20.71 -4.09
CA CYS A 554 -24.26 19.32 -3.78
C CYS A 554 -25.40 18.74 -2.95
N ARG A 555 -26.33 18.07 -3.59
CA ARG A 555 -27.54 17.52 -2.95
C ARG A 555 -27.30 16.17 -2.29
N ASN A 556 -26.28 15.42 -2.70
CA ASN A 556 -26.09 14.04 -2.29
C ASN A 556 -24.73 13.84 -1.62
N GLY A 557 -24.77 13.25 -0.43
CA GLY A 557 -23.63 12.63 0.22
C GLY A 557 -23.78 11.12 0.24
N VAL A 558 -22.66 10.39 0.10
CA VAL A 558 -22.61 8.94 0.27
C VAL A 558 -21.49 8.58 1.24
N CYS A 559 -21.74 7.60 2.09
CA CYS A 559 -20.75 7.07 3.01
C CYS A 559 -20.76 5.53 2.95
N PHE A 560 -19.57 4.92 3.00
CA PHE A 560 -19.37 3.48 2.85
C PHE A 560 -18.78 2.81 4.09
N HIS A 561 -18.42 3.60 5.11
CA HIS A 561 -17.74 3.11 6.32
C HIS A 561 -18.51 3.55 7.56
N ASP A 562 -18.62 2.65 8.55
CA ASP A 562 -19.30 2.90 9.84
C ASP A 562 -20.70 3.50 9.68
N ILE A 563 -21.42 3.01 8.66
CA ILE A 563 -22.66 3.62 8.17
C ILE A 563 -23.77 3.59 9.21
N GLU A 564 -23.88 2.53 10.02
CA GLU A 564 -24.89 2.40 11.08
C GLU A 564 -24.65 3.40 12.21
N GLU A 565 -23.39 3.61 12.60
CA GLU A 565 -23.01 4.59 13.59
C GLU A 565 -23.27 6.01 13.11
N LYS A 566 -22.86 6.32 11.88
CA LYS A 566 -23.06 7.64 11.28
C LYS A 566 -24.53 7.95 11.05
N GLU A 567 -25.33 6.95 10.61
CA GLU A 567 -26.78 7.09 10.50
C GLU A 567 -27.41 7.41 11.89
N ARG A 568 -26.99 6.68 12.93
CA ARG A 568 -27.44 6.91 14.30
C ARG A 568 -27.09 8.32 14.81
N ILE A 569 -25.88 8.78 14.53
CA ILE A 569 -25.43 10.14 14.91
C ILE A 569 -26.29 11.20 14.21
N LEU A 570 -26.49 11.08 12.90
CA LEU A 570 -27.22 12.08 12.11
C LEU A 570 -28.72 12.11 12.44
N ASN A 571 -29.30 10.96 12.78
CA ASN A 571 -30.72 10.86 13.13
C ASN A 571 -31.03 11.17 14.62
N GLN A 572 -30.04 11.61 15.42
CA GLN A 572 -30.31 12.18 16.74
C GLN A 572 -31.02 13.53 16.61
N ASP A 573 -31.87 13.87 17.59
CA ASP A 573 -32.66 15.10 17.59
C ASP A 573 -31.81 16.35 17.31
N GLY A 574 -32.19 17.09 16.27
CA GLY A 574 -31.54 18.32 15.83
C GLY A 574 -30.23 18.19 15.08
N LYS A 575 -29.63 16.99 15.01
CA LYS A 575 -28.31 16.78 14.35
C LYS A 575 -28.35 16.97 12.84
N LEU A 576 -29.40 16.58 12.16
CA LEU A 576 -29.53 16.81 10.71
C LEU A 576 -29.49 18.30 10.32
N ASN A 577 -29.76 19.21 11.24
CA ASN A 577 -29.76 20.64 10.97
C ASN A 577 -28.43 21.33 11.23
N ASP A 578 -27.54 20.70 12.01
CA ASP A 578 -26.22 21.25 12.34
C ASP A 578 -25.23 20.15 12.72
N PHE A 579 -24.46 19.70 11.75
CA PHE A 579 -23.36 18.75 11.97
C PHE A 579 -22.09 19.20 11.25
N LYS A 580 -20.99 18.55 11.59
CA LYS A 580 -19.70 18.72 10.91
C LYS A 580 -19.43 17.46 10.10
N MET A 581 -18.78 17.61 8.93
CA MET A 581 -18.38 16.47 8.11
C MET A 581 -16.99 16.61 7.54
N LEU A 582 -16.34 15.47 7.35
CA LEU A 582 -15.20 15.30 6.46
C LEU A 582 -15.68 14.62 5.19
N TYR A 583 -15.18 15.08 4.06
CA TYR A 583 -15.61 14.54 2.78
C TYR A 583 -14.54 14.69 1.70
N TYR A 584 -14.70 13.96 0.62
CA TYR A 584 -14.03 14.17 -0.65
C TYR A 584 -15.08 14.51 -1.71
N PRO A 585 -14.93 15.63 -2.46
CA PRO A 585 -15.86 15.98 -3.52
C PRO A 585 -15.64 15.08 -4.75
N ASP A 586 -16.72 14.64 -5.38
CA ASP A 586 -16.67 13.76 -6.53
C ASP A 586 -17.78 14.13 -7.54
N LEU A 587 -17.67 13.62 -8.75
CA LEU A 587 -18.71 13.71 -9.77
C LEU A 587 -19.39 12.35 -9.91
N ASN A 588 -20.70 12.34 -9.77
CA ASN A 588 -21.51 11.18 -10.07
C ASN A 588 -22.13 11.33 -11.45
N GLU A 589 -21.79 10.42 -12.35
CA GLU A 589 -22.34 10.37 -13.71
C GLU A 589 -23.34 9.21 -13.80
N TRP A 590 -24.59 9.56 -14.05
CA TRP A 590 -25.68 8.61 -14.19
C TRP A 590 -26.54 8.95 -15.40
N GLN A 591 -26.67 8.02 -16.34
CA GLN A 591 -27.45 8.18 -17.58
C GLN A 591 -27.13 9.48 -18.34
N GLY A 592 -25.84 9.83 -18.42
CA GLY A 592 -25.37 11.05 -19.09
C GLY A 592 -25.59 12.35 -18.30
N THR A 593 -26.13 12.28 -17.09
CA THR A 593 -26.26 13.44 -16.21
C THR A 593 -25.13 13.45 -15.18
N VAL A 594 -24.34 14.53 -15.16
CA VAL A 594 -23.27 14.76 -14.18
C VAL A 594 -23.83 15.54 -13.01
N SER A 595 -23.59 15.08 -11.79
CA SER A 595 -23.97 15.77 -10.57
C SER A 595 -22.82 15.76 -9.56
N ILE A 596 -22.72 16.83 -8.76
CA ILE A 596 -21.75 16.93 -7.67
C ILE A 596 -22.22 16.08 -6.49
N GLN A 597 -21.34 15.25 -5.98
CA GLN A 597 -21.55 14.37 -4.84
C GLN A 597 -20.42 14.54 -3.80
N ALA A 598 -20.74 14.42 -2.53
CA ALA A 598 -19.73 14.32 -1.47
C ALA A 598 -19.58 12.86 -1.01
N ASN A 599 -18.38 12.32 -1.13
CA ASN A 599 -18.02 11.05 -0.49
C ASN A 599 -17.67 11.36 0.97
N VAL A 600 -18.64 11.11 1.89
CA VAL A 600 -18.52 11.45 3.29
C VAL A 600 -17.61 10.46 4.01
N LEU A 601 -16.55 10.98 4.63
CA LEU A 601 -15.56 10.20 5.34
C LEU A 601 -15.90 10.07 6.82
N ASP A 602 -16.35 11.19 7.44
CA ASP A 602 -16.69 11.21 8.86
C ASP A 602 -17.75 12.29 9.15
N VAL A 603 -18.52 12.13 10.25
CA VAL A 603 -19.53 13.10 10.72
C VAL A 603 -19.50 13.22 12.24
N CYS A 604 -19.77 14.40 12.79
CA CYS A 604 -19.87 14.61 14.24
C CYS A 604 -20.82 15.75 14.64
#